data_3fbd2a308a1cdd4ca9600cfc3a70ecd0
#
_entry.id   3fbd2a308a1cdd4ca9600cfc3a70ecd0
#
_cell.length_a   1.000
_cell.length_b   1.000
_cell.length_c   1.000
_cell.angle_alpha   90.00
_cell.angle_beta   90.00
_cell.angle_gamma   90.00
#
_symmetry.space_group_name_H-M   'P 1'
#
loop_
_entity.id
_entity.type
_entity.pdbx_description
1 polymer ?
#
loop_
_entity_poly.entity_id
_entity_poly.type
_entity_poly.pdbx_seq_one_letter_code
_entity_poly.pdbx_strand_id
1 'polypeptide(L)'
;MKKMAMKNQTVVTYNFFPNNLEKELSLLGKDKLLFVLEQMLLIRNFETRAEGAYLQGKIGGFFHSYIGQEAVQTAAVFAIGQDQWWATSYRCHALALLLGATPNELMAELLGRSNGNAKGRGGSMHFFTEQLLGGFGVVGGQIPISTGAAFSIKYKRKNALKESKQVSVCFLGEGAVAQGSFHESLNLASLWDLPCIYVIENNHWGMGTHVARALCLEPIAETKAPSFNMKGYTLDGMDFFNCYAGFSAAFEEVKKTSRPVLIEVITERFKGHSISDPALY
;
A
#
# COMPACT_ATOMS: atom_id res chain seq x y z
N MET A 1 7.85 12.62 -35.35
CA MET A 1 7.01 12.01 -34.31
C MET A 1 5.79 12.91 -34.13
N LYS A 2 4.58 12.43 -34.53
CA LYS A 2 3.34 13.18 -34.34
C LYS A 2 3.06 13.27 -32.84
N LYS A 3 2.93 14.49 -32.27
CA LYS A 3 2.37 14.71 -30.94
C LYS A 3 1.00 14.02 -30.92
N MET A 4 0.84 12.90 -30.20
CA MET A 4 -0.48 12.39 -29.90
C MET A 4 -1.15 13.45 -29.02
N ALA A 5 -2.17 14.11 -29.58
CA ALA A 5 -2.98 15.03 -28.81
C ALA A 5 -3.57 14.24 -27.64
N MET A 6 -3.36 14.74 -26.42
CA MET A 6 -4.08 14.26 -25.25
C MET A 6 -5.58 14.41 -25.58
N LYS A 7 -6.32 13.30 -25.62
CA LYS A 7 -7.79 13.36 -25.61
C LYS A 7 -8.16 14.23 -24.43
N ASN A 8 -9.17 15.11 -24.61
CA ASN A 8 -9.71 15.94 -23.55
C ASN A 8 -9.72 15.14 -22.24
N GLN A 9 -8.89 15.55 -21.27
CA GLN A 9 -8.89 14.92 -19.98
C GLN A 9 -10.27 15.17 -19.37
N THR A 10 -11.10 14.15 -19.39
CA THR A 10 -12.32 14.15 -18.60
C THR A 10 -11.87 14.26 -17.15
N VAL A 11 -12.32 15.29 -16.45
CA VAL A 11 -12.04 15.42 -15.02
C VAL A 11 -12.63 14.20 -14.32
N VAL A 12 -11.78 13.36 -13.75
CA VAL A 12 -12.24 12.19 -12.98
C VAL A 12 -12.80 12.71 -11.66
N THR A 13 -14.03 12.34 -11.35
CA THR A 13 -14.66 12.64 -10.07
C THR A 13 -14.54 11.40 -9.19
N TYR A 14 -13.96 11.55 -7.99
CA TYR A 14 -13.84 10.50 -7.00
C TYR A 14 -14.94 10.62 -5.94
N ASN A 15 -15.62 9.53 -5.66
CA ASN A 15 -16.59 9.44 -4.56
C ASN A 15 -15.88 8.88 -3.34
N PHE A 16 -15.26 9.75 -2.56
CA PHE A 16 -14.54 9.34 -1.36
C PHE A 16 -15.46 8.69 -0.33
N PHE A 17 -14.91 7.71 0.36
CA PHE A 17 -15.60 7.01 1.44
C PHE A 17 -16.09 8.02 2.49
N PRO A 18 -17.36 7.97 2.91
CA PRO A 18 -17.88 8.90 3.89
C PRO A 18 -17.21 8.67 5.25
N ASN A 19 -16.71 9.74 5.87
CA ASN A 19 -16.16 9.70 7.22
C ASN A 19 -16.80 10.79 8.09
N ASN A 20 -16.69 10.62 9.39
CA ASN A 20 -17.14 11.59 10.39
C ASN A 20 -15.98 11.92 11.32
N LEU A 21 -15.36 13.08 11.11
CA LEU A 21 -14.17 13.50 11.82
C LEU A 21 -14.34 13.48 13.35
N GLU A 22 -15.48 13.95 13.86
CA GLU A 22 -15.74 13.97 15.32
C GLU A 22 -15.79 12.55 15.90
N LYS A 23 -16.37 11.62 15.15
CA LYS A 23 -16.42 10.20 15.52
C LYS A 23 -15.03 9.59 15.54
N GLU A 24 -14.23 9.78 14.48
CA GLU A 24 -12.88 9.22 14.40
C GLU A 24 -11.97 9.83 15.49
N LEU A 25 -12.05 11.13 15.74
CA LEU A 25 -11.33 11.79 16.83
C LEU A 25 -11.70 11.20 18.21
N SER A 26 -12.98 10.97 18.44
CA SER A 26 -13.46 10.38 19.69
C SER A 26 -12.99 8.92 19.86
N LEU A 27 -13.00 8.13 18.79
CA LEU A 27 -12.57 6.73 18.81
C LEU A 27 -11.06 6.57 19.02
N LEU A 28 -10.26 7.44 18.43
CA LEU A 28 -8.80 7.38 18.53
C LEU A 28 -8.30 7.97 19.86
N GLY A 29 -8.85 9.08 20.28
CA GLY A 29 -8.39 9.83 21.46
C GLY A 29 -7.03 10.51 21.27
N LYS A 30 -6.71 11.44 22.15
CA LYS A 30 -5.54 12.33 22.02
C LYS A 30 -4.21 11.56 21.93
N ASP A 31 -3.98 10.60 22.82
CA ASP A 31 -2.67 9.92 22.91
C ASP A 31 -2.40 9.07 21.67
N LYS A 32 -3.42 8.39 21.15
CA LYS A 32 -3.30 7.61 19.91
C LYS A 32 -3.10 8.52 18.70
N LEU A 33 -3.74 9.68 18.65
CA LEU A 33 -3.53 10.67 17.59
C LEU A 33 -2.11 11.25 17.61
N LEU A 34 -1.58 11.55 18.80
CA LEU A 34 -0.19 11.99 18.92
C LEU A 34 0.78 10.90 18.44
N PHE A 35 0.52 9.65 18.80
CA PHE A 35 1.33 8.52 18.32
C PHE A 35 1.24 8.31 16.80
N VAL A 36 0.06 8.47 16.21
CA VAL A 36 -0.12 8.47 14.74
C VAL A 36 0.74 9.55 14.09
N LEU A 37 0.67 10.77 14.60
CA LEU A 37 1.48 11.89 14.09
C LEU A 37 2.98 11.60 14.23
N GLU A 38 3.40 11.04 15.36
CA GLU A 38 4.79 10.61 15.58
C GLU A 38 5.23 9.59 14.53
N GLN A 39 4.41 8.59 14.21
CA GLN A 39 4.72 7.59 13.18
C GLN A 39 4.84 8.22 11.79
N MET A 40 3.93 9.11 11.41
CA MET A 40 4.01 9.82 10.12
C MET A 40 5.28 10.69 10.03
N LEU A 41 5.63 11.38 11.12
CA LEU A 41 6.87 12.16 11.22
C LEU A 41 8.13 11.28 11.20
N LEU A 42 8.08 10.11 11.83
CA LEU A 42 9.16 9.12 11.79
C LEU A 42 9.42 8.66 10.35
N ILE A 43 8.38 8.30 9.62
CA ILE A 43 8.48 7.91 8.20
C ILE A 43 9.10 9.05 7.39
N ARG A 44 8.55 10.27 7.50
CA ARG A 44 9.05 11.45 6.77
C ARG A 44 10.53 11.72 7.07
N ASN A 45 10.91 11.67 8.33
CA ASN A 45 12.29 11.93 8.76
C ASN A 45 13.24 10.80 8.30
N PHE A 46 12.82 9.54 8.39
CA PHE A 46 13.59 8.41 7.89
C PHE A 46 13.88 8.56 6.39
N GLU A 47 12.84 8.80 5.60
CA GLU A 47 12.95 8.98 4.16
C GLU A 47 13.88 10.15 3.79
N THR A 48 13.74 11.28 4.47
CA THR A 48 14.56 12.48 4.23
C THR A 48 16.04 12.21 4.53
N ARG A 49 16.34 11.48 5.61
CA ARG A 49 17.72 11.11 5.95
C ARG A 49 18.29 10.06 5.01
N ALA A 50 17.49 9.11 4.59
CA ALA A 50 17.89 8.09 3.63
C ALA A 50 18.13 8.70 2.23
N GLU A 51 17.30 9.66 1.79
CA GLU A 51 17.52 10.45 0.58
C GLU A 51 18.87 11.21 0.66
N GLY A 52 19.15 11.84 1.80
CA GLY A 52 20.43 12.50 2.02
C GLY A 52 21.65 11.56 1.94
N ALA A 53 21.52 10.35 2.46
CA ALA A 53 22.57 9.33 2.36
C ALA A 53 22.73 8.82 0.90
N TYR A 54 21.63 8.68 0.17
CA TYR A 54 21.65 8.31 -1.24
C TYR A 54 22.39 9.36 -2.09
N LEU A 55 22.06 10.64 -1.91
CA LEU A 55 22.71 11.75 -2.62
C LEU A 55 24.22 11.85 -2.31
N GLN A 56 24.66 11.34 -1.16
CA GLN A 56 26.07 11.21 -0.80
C GLN A 56 26.74 9.96 -1.41
N GLY A 57 26.03 9.19 -2.23
CA GLY A 57 26.55 7.95 -2.84
C GLY A 57 26.73 6.78 -1.85
N LYS A 58 26.14 6.86 -0.65
CA LYS A 58 26.27 5.81 0.38
C LYS A 58 25.28 4.66 0.20
N ILE A 59 24.17 4.90 -0.50
CA ILE A 59 23.14 3.91 -0.82
C ILE A 59 23.22 3.60 -2.31
N GLY A 60 23.36 2.34 -2.66
CA GLY A 60 23.40 1.85 -4.03
C GLY A 60 22.04 1.39 -4.55
N GLY A 61 21.92 1.26 -5.87
CA GLY A 61 20.69 0.78 -6.50
C GLY A 61 19.58 1.83 -6.57
N PHE A 62 18.35 1.39 -6.73
CA PHE A 62 17.18 2.28 -6.77
C PHE A 62 16.71 2.61 -5.36
N PHE A 63 16.29 3.85 -5.16
CA PHE A 63 15.68 4.30 -3.92
C PHE A 63 14.31 4.93 -4.22
N HIS A 64 13.26 4.33 -3.64
CA HIS A 64 11.88 4.73 -3.87
C HIS A 64 11.28 5.27 -2.56
N SER A 65 11.30 6.59 -2.40
CA SER A 65 10.78 7.27 -1.21
C SER A 65 9.27 7.18 -1.10
N TYR A 66 8.76 7.08 0.14
CA TYR A 66 7.34 7.10 0.45
C TYR A 66 6.80 8.51 0.78
N ILE A 67 7.66 9.55 0.67
CA ILE A 67 7.31 10.94 1.01
C ILE A 67 6.09 11.43 0.23
N GLY A 68 5.09 11.91 0.96
CA GLY A 68 3.79 12.39 0.46
C GLY A 68 2.64 11.43 0.75
N GLN A 69 2.91 10.15 0.96
CA GLN A 69 1.89 9.09 1.12
C GLN A 69 1.80 8.55 2.57
N GLU A 70 2.40 9.22 3.55
CA GLU A 70 2.54 8.73 4.93
C GLU A 70 1.20 8.41 5.60
N ALA A 71 0.15 9.15 5.26
CA ALA A 71 -1.18 8.95 5.83
C ALA A 71 -1.76 7.58 5.45
N VAL A 72 -1.48 7.07 4.25
CA VAL A 72 -2.12 5.87 3.70
C VAL A 72 -1.78 4.62 4.52
N GLN A 73 -0.50 4.22 4.55
CA GLN A 73 -0.09 3.01 5.26
C GLN A 73 -0.20 3.17 6.78
N THR A 74 0.00 4.39 7.31
CA THR A 74 -0.22 4.66 8.73
C THR A 74 -1.69 4.42 9.09
N ALA A 75 -2.64 5.00 8.36
CA ALA A 75 -4.05 4.78 8.62
C ALA A 75 -4.46 3.31 8.50
N ALA A 76 -3.94 2.59 7.50
CA ALA A 76 -4.22 1.18 7.32
C ALA A 76 -3.75 0.34 8.52
N VAL A 77 -2.50 0.52 8.97
CA VAL A 77 -1.96 -0.24 10.10
C VAL A 77 -2.70 0.08 11.40
N PHE A 78 -3.07 1.36 11.61
CA PHE A 78 -3.82 1.76 12.82
C PHE A 78 -5.28 1.30 12.81
N ALA A 79 -5.91 1.18 11.65
CA ALA A 79 -7.28 0.70 11.49
C ALA A 79 -7.39 -0.83 11.56
N ILE A 80 -6.46 -1.53 10.94
CA ILE A 80 -6.52 -2.98 10.73
C ILE A 80 -5.74 -3.74 11.82
N GLY A 81 -4.68 -3.13 12.36
CA GLY A 81 -3.78 -3.73 13.35
C GLY A 81 -2.60 -4.46 12.72
N GLN A 82 -1.46 -4.47 13.42
CA GLN A 82 -0.21 -5.05 12.93
C GLN A 82 -0.27 -6.56 12.70
N ASP A 83 -1.13 -7.26 13.43
CA ASP A 83 -1.20 -8.74 13.51
C ASP A 83 -1.89 -9.40 12.28
N GLN A 84 -1.62 -8.85 11.10
CA GLN A 84 -2.14 -9.30 9.81
C GLN A 84 -0.98 -9.75 8.91
N TRP A 85 -1.31 -10.39 7.77
CA TRP A 85 -0.32 -10.60 6.72
C TRP A 85 -0.30 -9.42 5.76
N TRP A 86 0.84 -8.75 5.67
CA TRP A 86 1.04 -7.56 4.84
C TRP A 86 1.96 -7.86 3.67
N ALA A 87 1.65 -7.31 2.51
CA ALA A 87 2.54 -7.30 1.35
C ALA A 87 2.46 -5.94 0.67
N THR A 88 3.57 -5.46 0.13
CA THR A 88 3.61 -4.16 -0.54
C THR A 88 4.56 -4.17 -1.74
N SER A 89 4.52 -3.10 -2.53
CA SER A 89 5.45 -2.86 -3.63
C SER A 89 6.85 -2.49 -3.11
N TYR A 90 7.71 -2.06 -4.00
CA TYR A 90 9.05 -1.56 -3.70
C TYR A 90 9.10 -0.30 -2.81
N ARG A 91 7.96 0.41 -2.57
CA ARG A 91 7.86 1.51 -1.58
C ARG A 91 7.50 0.97 -0.20
N CYS A 92 8.36 0.12 0.32
CA CYS A 92 8.07 -0.68 1.52
C CYS A 92 8.56 -0.06 2.83
N HIS A 93 9.21 1.10 2.80
CA HIS A 93 9.87 1.67 3.97
C HIS A 93 8.89 2.01 5.09
N ALA A 94 7.80 2.72 4.75
CA ALA A 94 6.80 3.11 5.74
C ALA A 94 6.15 1.90 6.39
N LEU A 95 5.74 0.91 5.59
CA LEU A 95 5.09 -0.29 6.12
C LEU A 95 6.03 -1.12 7.00
N ALA A 96 7.30 -1.22 6.63
CA ALA A 96 8.30 -1.92 7.44
C ALA A 96 8.49 -1.23 8.82
N LEU A 97 8.58 0.10 8.87
CA LEU A 97 8.64 0.87 10.12
C LEU A 97 7.39 0.65 10.97
N LEU A 98 6.22 0.77 10.37
CA LEU A 98 4.93 0.59 11.05
C LEU A 98 4.72 -0.83 11.58
N LEU A 99 5.37 -1.83 10.99
CA LEU A 99 5.31 -3.24 11.39
C LEU A 99 6.50 -3.67 12.23
N GLY A 100 7.19 -2.73 12.86
CA GLY A 100 8.15 -2.97 13.93
C GLY A 100 9.62 -3.04 13.54
N ALA A 101 9.98 -2.86 12.25
CA ALA A 101 11.37 -2.70 11.89
C ALA A 101 11.92 -1.37 12.44
N THR A 102 13.12 -1.40 12.99
CA THR A 102 13.73 -0.18 13.53
C THR A 102 14.34 0.69 12.41
N PRO A 103 14.35 2.03 12.56
CA PRO A 103 15.06 2.89 11.62
C PRO A 103 16.53 2.51 11.41
N ASN A 104 17.19 2.00 12.46
CA ASN A 104 18.58 1.57 12.39
C ASN A 104 18.76 0.32 11.51
N GLU A 105 17.88 -0.68 11.63
CA GLU A 105 17.92 -1.88 10.80
C GLU A 105 17.66 -1.54 9.33
N LEU A 106 16.65 -0.69 9.05
CA LEU A 106 16.34 -0.30 7.69
C LEU A 106 17.46 0.56 7.08
N MET A 107 18.04 1.48 7.84
CA MET A 107 19.18 2.28 7.36
C MET A 107 20.41 1.37 7.13
N ALA A 108 20.68 0.41 8.00
CA ALA A 108 21.74 -0.57 7.81
C ALA A 108 21.54 -1.39 6.53
N GLU A 109 20.31 -1.79 6.22
CA GLU A 109 19.97 -2.49 4.98
C GLU A 109 20.25 -1.62 3.76
N LEU A 110 19.80 -0.36 3.76
CA LEU A 110 20.07 0.60 2.69
C LEU A 110 21.57 0.80 2.44
N LEU A 111 22.37 0.76 3.51
CA LEU A 111 23.82 0.89 3.46
C LEU A 111 24.55 -0.43 3.15
N GLY A 112 23.84 -1.51 2.85
CA GLY A 112 24.41 -2.82 2.54
C GLY A 112 25.12 -3.50 3.71
N ARG A 113 24.69 -3.27 4.96
CA ARG A 113 25.30 -3.82 6.17
C ARG A 113 24.66 -5.14 6.58
N SER A 114 25.49 -6.02 7.17
CA SER A 114 25.06 -7.37 7.58
C SER A 114 24.03 -7.39 8.73
N ASN A 115 23.93 -6.30 9.50
CA ASN A 115 22.91 -6.10 10.53
C ASN A 115 21.63 -5.43 9.99
N GLY A 116 21.52 -5.24 8.67
CA GLY A 116 20.30 -4.82 8.02
C GLY A 116 19.24 -5.91 8.00
N ASN A 117 18.02 -5.53 7.78
CA ASN A 117 16.80 -6.33 7.82
C ASN A 117 16.86 -7.55 6.87
N ALA A 118 17.47 -7.41 5.67
CA ALA A 118 17.76 -8.48 4.72
C ALA A 118 19.27 -8.80 4.62
N LYS A 119 20.04 -8.53 5.69
CA LYS A 119 21.49 -8.70 5.76
C LYS A 119 22.27 -7.93 4.69
N GLY A 120 21.76 -6.75 4.33
CA GLY A 120 22.35 -5.86 3.33
C GLY A 120 22.14 -6.31 1.87
N ARG A 121 21.25 -7.23 1.60
CA ARG A 121 21.00 -7.79 0.25
C ARG A 121 19.72 -7.31 -0.41
N GLY A 122 18.78 -6.75 0.36
CA GLY A 122 17.47 -6.30 -0.11
C GLY A 122 17.46 -4.88 -0.67
N GLY A 123 18.34 -4.03 -0.17
CA GLY A 123 18.36 -2.60 -0.51
C GLY A 123 17.04 -1.91 -0.18
N SER A 124 16.67 -0.89 -0.95
CA SER A 124 15.45 -0.11 -0.71
C SER A 124 14.15 -0.85 -0.98
N MET A 125 14.16 -1.92 -1.80
CA MET A 125 12.92 -2.49 -2.35
C MET A 125 12.46 -3.78 -1.66
N HIS A 126 13.24 -4.35 -0.75
CA HIS A 126 13.00 -5.68 -0.23
C HIS A 126 13.12 -5.76 1.30
N PHE A 127 12.42 -4.85 1.99
CA PHE A 127 12.24 -4.95 3.44
C PHE A 127 11.17 -5.99 3.79
N PHE A 128 11.35 -6.66 4.91
CA PHE A 128 10.37 -7.58 5.46
C PHE A 128 10.37 -7.51 7.00
N THR A 129 9.32 -7.99 7.62
CA THR A 129 9.20 -8.22 9.07
C THR A 129 8.50 -9.55 9.29
N GLU A 130 8.21 -9.90 10.53
CA GLU A 130 7.45 -11.12 10.82
C GLU A 130 6.07 -11.13 10.13
N GLN A 131 5.40 -9.97 10.05
CA GLN A 131 4.08 -9.81 9.43
C GLN A 131 4.13 -9.25 8.01
N LEU A 132 5.23 -8.62 7.62
CA LEU A 132 5.43 -8.13 6.26
C LEU A 132 6.09 -9.21 5.41
N LEU A 133 5.34 -9.81 4.50
CA LEU A 133 5.81 -10.81 3.55
C LEU A 133 6.91 -10.26 2.63
N GLY A 134 6.99 -8.97 2.51
CA GLY A 134 8.08 -8.25 1.85
C GLY A 134 7.63 -7.06 1.02
N GLY A 135 8.62 -6.24 0.66
CA GLY A 135 8.56 -5.32 -0.47
C GLY A 135 8.96 -6.05 -1.75
N PHE A 136 8.28 -5.78 -2.84
CA PHE A 136 8.48 -6.50 -4.10
C PHE A 136 8.94 -5.56 -5.21
N GLY A 137 10.14 -5.79 -5.74
CA GLY A 137 10.69 -5.05 -6.89
C GLY A 137 9.99 -5.40 -8.21
N VAL A 138 9.45 -6.62 -8.34
CA VAL A 138 8.67 -7.02 -9.52
C VAL A 138 7.26 -6.46 -9.39
N VAL A 139 6.87 -5.60 -10.33
CA VAL A 139 5.56 -4.94 -10.34
C VAL A 139 4.42 -5.99 -10.38
N GLY A 140 3.54 -5.95 -9.38
CA GLY A 140 2.42 -6.89 -9.25
C GLY A 140 2.79 -8.25 -8.62
N GLY A 141 4.08 -8.53 -8.37
CA GLY A 141 4.52 -9.81 -7.81
C GLY A 141 3.98 -10.11 -6.40
N GLN A 142 3.69 -9.09 -5.60
CA GLN A 142 3.11 -9.22 -4.27
C GLN A 142 1.64 -9.69 -4.28
N ILE A 143 0.91 -9.46 -5.37
CA ILE A 143 -0.53 -9.69 -5.43
C ILE A 143 -0.86 -11.19 -5.27
N PRO A 144 -0.30 -12.11 -6.07
CA PRO A 144 -0.55 -13.55 -5.90
C PRO A 144 0.00 -14.08 -4.56
N ILE A 145 1.09 -13.53 -4.04
CA ILE A 145 1.63 -13.92 -2.72
C ILE A 145 0.65 -13.58 -1.61
N SER A 146 0.09 -12.37 -1.62
CA SER A 146 -0.93 -11.94 -0.65
C SER A 146 -2.21 -12.76 -0.77
N THR A 147 -2.62 -13.10 -1.99
CA THR A 147 -3.75 -14.00 -2.26
C THR A 147 -3.49 -15.39 -1.67
N GLY A 148 -2.28 -15.92 -1.83
CA GLY A 148 -1.86 -17.18 -1.21
C GLY A 148 -1.88 -17.13 0.33
N ALA A 149 -1.46 -16.01 0.94
CA ALA A 149 -1.55 -15.80 2.38
C ALA A 149 -3.03 -15.81 2.84
N ALA A 150 -3.93 -15.13 2.12
CA ALA A 150 -5.36 -15.15 2.41
C ALA A 150 -5.96 -16.58 2.27
N PHE A 151 -5.51 -17.34 1.27
CA PHE A 151 -5.87 -18.75 1.13
C PHE A 151 -5.41 -19.58 2.34
N SER A 152 -4.17 -19.39 2.79
CA SER A 152 -3.64 -20.07 3.99
C SER A 152 -4.47 -19.73 5.24
N ILE A 153 -4.88 -18.47 5.43
CA ILE A 153 -5.75 -18.05 6.54
C ILE A 153 -7.07 -18.83 6.47
N LYS A 154 -7.73 -18.81 5.33
CA LYS A 154 -9.01 -19.53 5.15
C LYS A 154 -8.87 -21.03 5.37
N TYR A 155 -7.82 -21.64 4.82
CA TYR A 155 -7.54 -23.07 4.99
C TYR A 155 -7.38 -23.44 6.46
N LYS A 156 -6.60 -22.66 7.22
CA LYS A 156 -6.39 -22.88 8.66
C LYS A 156 -7.68 -22.74 9.46
N ARG A 157 -8.52 -21.75 9.15
CA ARG A 157 -9.85 -21.59 9.78
C ARG A 157 -10.74 -22.78 9.51
N LYS A 158 -10.86 -23.20 8.24
CA LYS A 158 -11.73 -24.32 7.82
C LYS A 158 -11.36 -25.63 8.50
N ASN A 159 -10.07 -25.87 8.75
CA ASN A 159 -9.57 -27.12 9.32
C ASN A 159 -9.37 -27.01 10.85
N ALA A 160 -9.91 -25.97 11.49
CA ALA A 160 -9.80 -25.73 12.93
C ALA A 160 -8.35 -25.74 13.47
N LEU A 161 -7.36 -25.49 12.60
CA LEU A 161 -5.93 -25.47 12.96
C LEU A 161 -5.59 -24.21 13.77
N LYS A 162 -6.35 -23.13 13.57
CA LYS A 162 -6.23 -21.88 14.31
C LYS A 162 -7.52 -21.06 14.14
N GLU A 163 -8.15 -20.67 15.26
CA GLU A 163 -9.11 -19.56 15.23
C GLU A 163 -8.32 -18.27 14.95
N SER A 164 -8.49 -17.72 13.78
CA SER A 164 -7.81 -16.49 13.37
C SER A 164 -8.79 -15.56 12.68
N LYS A 165 -8.84 -14.32 13.12
CA LYS A 165 -9.54 -13.22 12.45
C LYS A 165 -8.59 -12.43 11.51
N GLN A 166 -7.41 -12.98 11.25
CA GLN A 166 -6.43 -12.35 10.37
C GLN A 166 -6.98 -12.19 8.96
N VAL A 167 -6.47 -11.17 8.28
CA VAL A 167 -6.67 -10.92 6.86
C VAL A 167 -5.31 -10.77 6.17
N SER A 168 -5.29 -10.87 4.86
CA SER A 168 -4.12 -10.45 4.07
C SER A 168 -4.37 -9.08 3.49
N VAL A 169 -3.40 -8.17 3.60
CA VAL A 169 -3.47 -6.81 3.06
C VAL A 169 -2.37 -6.64 2.03
N CYS A 170 -2.74 -6.25 0.82
CA CYS A 170 -1.83 -6.13 -0.31
C CYS A 170 -1.84 -4.71 -0.87
N PHE A 171 -0.76 -3.97 -0.66
CA PHE A 171 -0.55 -2.69 -1.32
C PHE A 171 0.06 -2.85 -2.71
N LEU A 172 -0.45 -2.10 -3.68
CA LEU A 172 0.05 -2.07 -5.05
C LEU A 172 -0.15 -0.68 -5.65
N GLY A 173 0.71 -0.27 -6.57
CA GLY A 173 0.51 0.97 -7.32
C GLY A 173 -0.50 0.79 -8.46
N GLU A 174 -1.08 1.88 -8.94
CA GLU A 174 -2.04 1.90 -10.06
C GLU A 174 -1.45 1.26 -11.34
N GLY A 175 -0.16 1.40 -11.58
CA GLY A 175 0.51 0.75 -12.72
C GLY A 175 0.50 -0.78 -12.67
N ALA A 176 0.38 -1.38 -11.47
CA ALA A 176 0.28 -2.84 -11.32
C ALA A 176 -1.10 -3.39 -11.70
N VAL A 177 -2.13 -2.55 -11.79
CA VAL A 177 -3.50 -2.95 -12.12
C VAL A 177 -3.61 -3.51 -13.55
N ALA A 178 -2.70 -3.13 -14.46
CA ALA A 178 -2.65 -3.65 -15.82
C ALA A 178 -2.02 -5.05 -15.93
N GLN A 179 -1.41 -5.58 -14.85
CA GLN A 179 -0.81 -6.90 -14.85
C GLN A 179 -1.86 -8.03 -14.85
N GLY A 180 -1.58 -9.11 -15.58
CA GLY A 180 -2.43 -10.31 -15.57
C GLY A 180 -2.60 -10.88 -14.17
N SER A 181 -1.53 -10.91 -13.36
CA SER A 181 -1.54 -11.38 -11.97
C SER A 181 -2.53 -10.63 -11.07
N PHE A 182 -2.81 -9.35 -11.33
CA PHE A 182 -3.88 -8.62 -10.62
C PHE A 182 -5.24 -9.27 -10.89
N HIS A 183 -5.60 -9.44 -12.15
CA HIS A 183 -6.91 -9.96 -12.55
C HIS A 183 -7.11 -11.42 -12.11
N GLU A 184 -6.09 -12.26 -12.26
CA GLU A 184 -6.11 -13.65 -11.82
C GLU A 184 -6.29 -13.77 -10.31
N SER A 185 -5.54 -12.96 -9.54
CA SER A 185 -5.59 -12.96 -8.07
C SER A 185 -6.95 -12.49 -7.55
N LEU A 186 -7.52 -11.42 -8.10
CA LEU A 186 -8.82 -10.92 -7.69
C LEU A 186 -9.93 -11.94 -8.02
N ASN A 187 -9.85 -12.57 -9.19
CA ASN A 187 -10.79 -13.63 -9.58
C ASN A 187 -10.73 -14.81 -8.60
N LEU A 188 -9.54 -15.31 -8.26
CA LEU A 188 -9.39 -16.42 -7.31
C LEU A 188 -9.82 -16.02 -5.89
N ALA A 189 -9.47 -14.81 -5.46
CA ALA A 189 -9.87 -14.32 -4.15
C ALA A 189 -11.38 -14.23 -4.00
N SER A 190 -12.07 -13.75 -5.01
CA SER A 190 -13.54 -13.67 -5.02
C SER A 190 -14.19 -15.04 -5.16
N LEU A 191 -13.70 -15.89 -6.07
CA LEU A 191 -14.21 -17.24 -6.29
C LEU A 191 -14.15 -18.10 -5.03
N TRP A 192 -13.09 -17.91 -4.26
CA TRP A 192 -12.84 -18.71 -3.05
C TRP A 192 -13.16 -17.96 -1.75
N ASP A 193 -13.81 -16.80 -1.78
CA ASP A 193 -14.10 -15.98 -0.60
C ASP A 193 -12.89 -15.86 0.34
N LEU A 194 -11.77 -15.35 -0.19
CA LEU A 194 -10.54 -15.21 0.58
C LEU A 194 -10.53 -13.89 1.37
N PRO A 195 -10.11 -13.90 2.64
CA PRO A 195 -10.05 -12.70 3.46
C PRO A 195 -8.87 -11.81 3.05
N CYS A 196 -9.01 -11.08 1.96
CA CYS A 196 -7.97 -10.21 1.40
C CYS A 196 -8.49 -8.79 1.20
N ILE A 197 -7.64 -7.80 1.53
CA ILE A 197 -7.85 -6.38 1.22
C ILE A 197 -6.77 -5.98 0.22
N TYR A 198 -7.18 -5.67 -1.01
CA TYR A 198 -6.28 -5.13 -2.03
C TYR A 198 -6.36 -3.61 -2.00
N VAL A 199 -5.22 -2.94 -1.89
CA VAL A 199 -5.11 -1.48 -1.76
C VAL A 199 -4.28 -0.94 -2.91
N ILE A 200 -4.91 -0.18 -3.80
CA ILE A 200 -4.26 0.53 -4.90
C ILE A 200 -3.85 1.91 -4.40
N GLU A 201 -2.55 2.16 -4.29
CA GLU A 201 -2.01 3.50 -4.04
C GLU A 201 -1.93 4.23 -5.38
N ASN A 202 -3.00 4.94 -5.74
CA ASN A 202 -3.08 5.69 -6.98
C ASN A 202 -2.49 7.08 -6.80
N ASN A 203 -1.23 7.24 -7.17
CA ASN A 203 -0.54 8.54 -7.18
C ASN A 203 -0.48 9.16 -8.59
N HIS A 204 -1.36 8.72 -9.47
CA HIS A 204 -1.56 9.12 -10.86
C HIS A 204 -0.40 8.79 -11.82
N TRP A 205 0.76 8.28 -11.32
CA TRP A 205 1.94 8.12 -12.15
C TRP A 205 2.65 6.77 -11.95
N GLY A 206 2.56 5.89 -12.93
CA GLY A 206 3.41 4.72 -13.06
C GLY A 206 4.74 5.11 -13.72
N MET A 207 5.79 5.39 -12.94
CA MET A 207 7.00 6.09 -13.40
C MET A 207 6.61 7.45 -14.02
N GLY A 208 6.93 7.69 -15.28
CA GLY A 208 6.53 8.89 -16.06
C GLY A 208 5.27 8.69 -16.91
N THR A 209 4.49 7.63 -16.67
CA THR A 209 3.24 7.38 -17.41
C THR A 209 2.04 7.69 -16.54
N HIS A 210 1.26 8.70 -16.93
CA HIS A 210 0.02 9.04 -16.23
C HIS A 210 -1.01 7.91 -16.33
N VAL A 211 -1.76 7.66 -15.27
CA VAL A 211 -2.75 6.57 -15.15
C VAL A 211 -3.74 6.53 -16.31
N ALA A 212 -4.27 7.67 -16.75
CA ALA A 212 -5.20 7.80 -17.88
C ALA A 212 -4.61 7.36 -19.24
N ARG A 213 -3.29 7.14 -19.34
CA ARG A 213 -2.63 6.58 -20.51
C ARG A 213 -2.38 5.08 -20.38
N ALA A 214 -2.45 4.54 -19.17
CA ALA A 214 -2.16 3.14 -18.87
C ALA A 214 -3.43 2.32 -18.67
N LEU A 215 -4.47 2.92 -18.08
CA LEU A 215 -5.73 2.26 -17.79
C LEU A 215 -6.87 2.85 -18.62
N CYS A 216 -7.80 1.99 -19.00
CA CYS A 216 -8.96 2.39 -19.81
C CYS A 216 -10.12 2.95 -18.99
N LEU A 217 -10.10 2.74 -17.66
CA LEU A 217 -11.18 3.11 -16.74
C LEU A 217 -10.63 3.72 -15.45
N GLU A 218 -11.22 4.81 -15.02
CA GLU A 218 -11.08 5.48 -13.72
C GLU A 218 -12.46 5.97 -13.25
N PRO A 219 -12.78 6.00 -11.96
CA PRO A 219 -11.98 5.49 -10.82
C PRO A 219 -11.76 3.98 -10.90
N ILE A 220 -10.61 3.49 -10.39
CA ILE A 220 -10.21 2.09 -10.59
C ILE A 220 -11.05 1.14 -9.73
N ALA A 221 -11.18 1.42 -8.43
CA ALA A 221 -11.89 0.51 -7.53
C ALA A 221 -13.39 0.45 -7.85
N GLU A 222 -14.03 1.60 -8.13
CA GLU A 222 -15.46 1.67 -8.44
C GLU A 222 -15.81 0.92 -9.74
N THR A 223 -14.89 0.92 -10.70
CA THR A 223 -15.13 0.31 -12.02
C THR A 223 -14.70 -1.15 -12.08
N LYS A 224 -13.62 -1.54 -11.41
CA LYS A 224 -13.08 -2.91 -11.47
C LYS A 224 -13.63 -3.85 -10.42
N ALA A 225 -13.90 -3.39 -9.19
CA ALA A 225 -14.38 -4.27 -8.13
C ALA A 225 -15.68 -5.01 -8.49
N PRO A 226 -16.69 -4.38 -9.13
CA PRO A 226 -17.91 -5.08 -9.52
C PRO A 226 -17.68 -6.23 -10.48
N SER A 227 -16.68 -6.14 -11.39
CA SER A 227 -16.38 -7.23 -12.35
C SER A 227 -15.82 -8.49 -11.69
N PHE A 228 -15.34 -8.38 -10.43
CA PHE A 228 -14.93 -9.51 -9.60
C PHE A 228 -15.92 -9.80 -8.48
N ASN A 229 -17.14 -9.22 -8.51
CA ASN A 229 -18.13 -9.35 -7.45
C ASN A 229 -17.57 -8.98 -6.07
N MET A 230 -16.78 -7.90 -6.00
CA MET A 230 -16.18 -7.33 -4.80
C MET A 230 -16.80 -5.97 -4.47
N LYS A 231 -16.72 -5.56 -3.20
CA LYS A 231 -16.92 -4.17 -2.83
C LYS A 231 -15.68 -3.36 -3.20
N GLY A 232 -15.91 -2.17 -3.77
CA GLY A 232 -14.90 -1.16 -4.07
C GLY A 232 -15.07 0.05 -3.17
N TYR A 233 -13.96 0.61 -2.67
CA TYR A 233 -13.93 1.88 -1.93
C TYR A 233 -12.88 2.80 -2.53
N THR A 234 -13.18 4.09 -2.57
CA THR A 234 -12.20 5.13 -2.93
C THR A 234 -11.95 6.00 -1.71
N LEU A 235 -10.67 6.20 -1.34
CA LEU A 235 -10.25 6.95 -0.17
C LEU A 235 -9.40 8.16 -0.57
N ASP A 236 -9.51 9.24 0.19
CA ASP A 236 -8.59 10.37 0.12
C ASP A 236 -7.30 10.03 0.90
N GLY A 237 -6.25 9.70 0.18
CA GLY A 237 -4.94 9.35 0.74
C GLY A 237 -4.17 10.52 1.35
N MET A 238 -4.64 11.75 1.16
CA MET A 238 -4.08 12.94 1.79
C MET A 238 -4.77 13.26 3.12
N ASP A 239 -5.87 12.57 3.44
CA ASP A 239 -6.60 12.66 4.71
C ASP A 239 -6.49 11.35 5.51
N PHE A 240 -5.74 11.39 6.62
CA PHE A 240 -5.59 10.25 7.52
C PHE A 240 -6.94 9.73 8.04
N PHE A 241 -7.88 10.62 8.37
CA PHE A 241 -9.16 10.22 8.96
C PHE A 241 -10.06 9.55 7.94
N ASN A 242 -10.06 10.03 6.70
CA ASN A 242 -10.76 9.38 5.59
C ASN A 242 -10.21 7.97 5.34
N CYS A 243 -8.89 7.84 5.27
CA CYS A 243 -8.22 6.55 5.15
C CYS A 243 -8.56 5.63 6.34
N TYR A 244 -8.47 6.12 7.57
CA TYR A 244 -8.75 5.32 8.78
C TYR A 244 -10.18 4.78 8.80
N ALA A 245 -11.16 5.62 8.46
CA ALA A 245 -12.56 5.22 8.38
C ALA A 245 -12.78 4.13 7.31
N GLY A 246 -12.24 4.35 6.11
CA GLY A 246 -12.37 3.40 4.99
C GLY A 246 -11.67 2.06 5.25
N PHE A 247 -10.46 2.08 5.79
CA PHE A 247 -9.75 0.84 6.16
C PHE A 247 -10.43 0.09 7.29
N SER A 248 -10.96 0.80 8.30
CA SER A 248 -11.74 0.19 9.38
C SER A 248 -12.98 -0.51 8.84
N ALA A 249 -13.74 0.14 7.96
CA ALA A 249 -14.93 -0.43 7.35
C ALA A 249 -14.61 -1.66 6.50
N ALA A 250 -13.56 -1.58 5.68
CA ALA A 250 -13.10 -2.70 4.85
C ALA A 250 -12.66 -3.90 5.71
N PHE A 251 -11.93 -3.65 6.79
CA PHE A 251 -11.48 -4.71 7.70
C PHE A 251 -12.65 -5.42 8.37
N GLU A 252 -13.62 -4.68 8.91
CA GLU A 252 -14.81 -5.26 9.51
C GLU A 252 -15.66 -6.04 8.49
N GLU A 253 -15.78 -5.55 7.26
CA GLU A 253 -16.45 -6.26 6.17
C GLU A 253 -15.77 -7.61 5.89
N VAL A 254 -14.44 -7.61 5.67
CA VAL A 254 -13.69 -8.82 5.37
C VAL A 254 -13.70 -9.81 6.54
N LYS A 255 -13.59 -9.32 7.78
CA LYS A 255 -13.72 -10.18 8.98
C LYS A 255 -15.08 -10.88 9.07
N LYS A 256 -16.15 -10.14 8.75
CA LYS A 256 -17.51 -10.64 8.82
C LYS A 256 -17.85 -11.61 7.70
N THR A 257 -17.40 -11.32 6.48
CA THR A 257 -17.86 -12.03 5.27
C THR A 257 -16.83 -13.00 4.72
N SER A 258 -15.57 -12.87 5.08
CA SER A 258 -14.39 -13.47 4.42
C SER A 258 -14.30 -13.15 2.92
N ARG A 259 -15.05 -12.18 2.42
CA ARG A 259 -14.99 -11.76 1.01
C ARG A 259 -13.91 -10.70 0.82
N PRO A 260 -13.18 -10.74 -0.31
CA PRO A 260 -12.17 -9.74 -0.60
C PRO A 260 -12.79 -8.37 -0.89
N VAL A 261 -12.01 -7.32 -0.63
CA VAL A 261 -12.36 -5.91 -0.91
C VAL A 261 -11.25 -5.27 -1.72
N LEU A 262 -11.61 -4.40 -2.66
CA LEU A 262 -10.70 -3.58 -3.44
C LEU A 262 -10.82 -2.12 -2.98
N ILE A 263 -9.70 -1.54 -2.59
CA ILE A 263 -9.62 -0.13 -2.18
C ILE A 263 -8.73 0.61 -3.17
N GLU A 264 -9.13 1.79 -3.60
CA GLU A 264 -8.30 2.75 -4.29
C GLU A 264 -8.08 3.96 -3.38
N VAL A 265 -6.82 4.29 -3.14
CA VAL A 265 -6.44 5.45 -2.35
C VAL A 265 -5.79 6.48 -3.26
N ILE A 266 -6.45 7.62 -3.42
CA ILE A 266 -5.95 8.73 -4.23
C ILE A 266 -4.93 9.49 -3.39
N THR A 267 -3.68 9.53 -3.84
CA THR A 267 -2.58 10.11 -3.06
C THR A 267 -1.58 10.81 -3.97
N GLU A 268 -0.60 11.48 -3.38
CA GLU A 268 0.42 12.23 -4.11
C GLU A 268 1.83 11.84 -3.65
N ARG A 269 2.73 11.60 -4.61
CA ARG A 269 4.16 11.55 -4.36
C ARG A 269 4.72 12.97 -4.37
N PHE A 270 5.42 13.39 -3.33
CA PHE A 270 6.10 14.69 -3.32
C PHE A 270 7.49 14.65 -3.98
N LYS A 271 7.91 13.47 -4.39
CA LYS A 271 9.19 13.20 -5.06
C LYS A 271 8.96 12.47 -6.38
N GLY A 272 9.96 12.40 -7.23
CA GLY A 272 9.93 11.58 -8.42
C GLY A 272 9.67 10.09 -8.14
N HIS A 273 9.57 9.29 -9.18
CA HIS A 273 9.34 7.85 -9.04
C HIS A 273 10.42 7.16 -8.18
N SER A 274 11.67 7.49 -8.44
CA SER A 274 12.82 7.19 -7.59
C SER A 274 13.66 8.46 -7.42
N ILE A 275 14.65 8.46 -6.54
CA ILE A 275 15.50 9.66 -6.34
C ILE A 275 16.29 10.05 -7.60
N SER A 276 16.55 9.11 -8.50
CA SER A 276 17.19 9.38 -9.79
C SER A 276 16.23 9.92 -10.86
N ASP A 277 14.92 9.93 -10.59
CA ASP A 277 13.90 10.45 -11.50
C ASP A 277 13.83 12.00 -11.39
N PRO A 278 14.06 12.73 -12.48
CA PRO A 278 14.04 14.21 -12.47
C PRO A 278 12.62 14.79 -12.30
N ALA A 279 11.57 13.98 -12.29
CA ALA A 279 10.17 14.39 -12.11
C ALA A 279 9.74 15.52 -13.08
N LEU A 280 10.04 15.37 -14.36
CA LEU A 280 9.73 16.36 -15.41
C LEU A 280 8.34 16.17 -16.05
N TYR A 281 7.47 15.40 -15.44
CA TYR A 281 6.12 15.07 -15.92
C TYR A 281 5.02 15.71 -15.07
#